data_cca7631a56ca75e4bb8979d1dfd0988c
#
_entry.id   cca7631a56ca75e4bb8979d1dfd0988c
#
_cell.length_a   1.000
_cell.length_b   1.000
_cell.length_c   1.000
_cell.angle_alpha   90.00
_cell.angle_beta   90.00
_cell.angle_gamma   90.00
#
_symmetry.space_group_name_H-M   'P 1'
#
loop_
_entity.id
_entity.type
_entity.pdbx_description
1 polymer ?
#
loop_
_entity_poly.entity_id
_entity_poly.type
_entity_poly.pdbx_seq_one_letter_code
_entity_poly.pdbx_strand_id
1 'polypeptide(L)'
;MEVLNICQVEELEMRGDSMTCKLVDKGSVNQVVQQQGEWVHLGSGEITIDSAADESCWPIDEGGAFEIRSSKRNILLKAANGQAMRHLGEKDVTFKDEMSGEVLGMTFQVTEVKKPLAAVWRLVEKGNLVQFGPSDAQCFIQNLQSGKRIQLHKRGGSYILKVEYVRWVPVFPGHA
;
A
#
# COMPACT_ATOMS: atom_id res chain seq x y z
N MET A 1 3.71 -6.11 13.79
CA MET A 1 4.34 -5.73 12.50
C MET A 1 3.75 -4.40 12.11
N GLU A 2 4.54 -3.35 12.19
CA GLU A 2 4.07 -2.03 11.72
C GLU A 2 3.87 -2.09 10.23
N VAL A 3 2.71 -1.63 9.80
CA VAL A 3 2.35 -1.57 8.38
C VAL A 3 3.29 -0.58 7.70
N LEU A 4 3.99 -1.04 6.69
CA LEU A 4 4.76 -0.17 5.80
C LEU A 4 3.78 0.77 5.11
N ASN A 5 3.73 1.99 5.58
CA ASN A 5 3.01 3.07 4.92
C ASN A 5 3.84 3.53 3.70
N ILE A 6 3.21 4.17 2.72
CA ILE A 6 3.90 4.76 1.55
C ILE A 6 5.13 5.60 1.96
N CYS A 7 5.20 6.06 3.21
CA CYS A 7 6.30 6.86 3.75
C CYS A 7 7.42 6.06 4.42
N GLN A 8 7.26 4.78 4.69
CA GLN A 8 8.23 4.00 5.49
C GLN A 8 9.10 3.04 4.69
N VAL A 9 9.00 3.06 3.37
CA VAL A 9 9.85 2.23 2.49
C VAL A 9 11.28 2.79 2.36
N GLU A 10 11.61 3.88 3.02
CA GLU A 10 12.91 4.56 2.89
C GLU A 10 14.12 3.78 3.42
N GLU A 11 13.94 2.72 4.18
CA GLU A 11 15.04 1.90 4.66
C GLU A 11 15.22 0.56 3.94
N LEU A 12 14.56 0.37 2.80
CA LEU A 12 14.77 -0.77 1.93
C LEU A 12 15.81 -0.40 0.86
N GLU A 13 17.10 -0.40 1.23
CA GLU A 13 18.17 -0.31 0.24
C GLU A 13 18.27 -1.62 -0.53
N MET A 14 17.86 -1.59 -1.79
CA MET A 14 18.15 -2.65 -2.73
C MET A 14 19.59 -2.52 -3.22
N ARG A 15 20.47 -3.38 -2.73
CA ARG A 15 21.80 -3.60 -3.31
C ARG A 15 21.82 -4.98 -3.99
N GLY A 16 21.53 -5.00 -5.26
CA GLY A 16 21.42 -6.24 -6.02
C GLY A 16 20.20 -7.08 -5.59
N ASP A 17 20.32 -8.41 -5.63
CA ASP A 17 19.24 -9.34 -5.29
C ASP A 17 19.04 -9.54 -3.77
N SER A 18 19.62 -8.70 -2.92
CA SER A 18 19.48 -8.79 -1.47
C SER A 18 18.83 -7.56 -0.87
N MET A 19 17.86 -7.79 0.02
CA MET A 19 17.17 -6.76 0.76
C MET A 19 17.69 -6.70 2.19
N THR A 20 18.15 -5.52 2.63
CA THR A 20 18.55 -5.28 4.01
C THR A 20 17.39 -4.65 4.77
N CYS A 21 16.79 -5.38 5.67
CA CYS A 21 15.76 -4.85 6.57
C CYS A 21 16.42 -4.42 7.88
N LYS A 22 16.45 -3.11 8.17
CA LYS A 22 16.83 -2.60 9.49
C LYS A 22 15.61 -2.61 10.40
N LEU A 23 15.54 -3.56 11.32
CA LEU A 23 14.65 -3.46 12.46
C LEU A 23 15.30 -2.51 13.47
N VAL A 24 14.81 -1.29 13.56
CA VAL A 24 15.21 -0.36 14.62
C VAL A 24 14.33 -0.64 15.83
N ASP A 25 14.83 -1.48 16.73
CA ASP A 25 14.26 -1.56 18.08
C ASP A 25 14.88 -0.45 18.93
N LYS A 26 14.03 0.33 19.59
CA LYS A 26 14.44 1.43 20.50
C LYS A 26 15.06 0.89 21.79
N GLY A 27 16.14 0.16 21.73
CA GLY A 27 16.75 -0.34 22.96
C GLY A 27 18.03 -1.13 22.85
N SER A 28 18.36 -1.67 21.70
CA SER A 28 19.63 -2.39 21.54
C SER A 28 20.08 -2.38 20.08
N VAL A 29 21.36 -2.09 19.88
CA VAL A 29 22.03 -2.27 18.58
C VAL A 29 22.17 -3.76 18.35
N ASN A 30 21.14 -4.39 17.81
CA ASN A 30 21.18 -5.77 17.44
C ASN A 30 21.50 -5.93 15.97
N GLN A 31 22.35 -6.90 15.70
CA GLN A 31 22.91 -7.28 14.41
C GLN A 31 21.93 -7.05 13.25
N VAL A 32 22.42 -6.36 12.23
CA VAL A 32 21.77 -6.30 10.91
C VAL A 32 21.78 -7.74 10.36
N VAL A 33 20.67 -8.43 10.50
CA VAL A 33 20.48 -9.72 9.84
C VAL A 33 20.09 -9.41 8.39
N GLN A 34 21.02 -9.60 7.47
CA GLN A 34 20.70 -9.58 6.04
C GLN A 34 19.87 -10.82 5.73
N GLN A 35 18.57 -10.64 5.63
CA GLN A 35 17.67 -11.71 5.22
C GLN A 35 17.57 -11.69 3.70
N GLN A 36 18.14 -12.69 3.03
CA GLN A 36 17.92 -12.89 1.60
C GLN A 36 16.46 -13.29 1.34
N GLY A 37 15.89 -12.76 0.30
CA GLY A 37 14.52 -13.06 -0.09
C GLY A 37 14.19 -12.45 -1.45
N GLU A 38 12.99 -12.72 -1.91
CA GLU A 38 12.50 -12.24 -3.19
C GLU A 38 11.07 -11.70 -3.09
N TRP A 39 10.72 -10.81 -4.01
CA TRP A 39 9.36 -10.36 -4.21
C TRP A 39 8.63 -11.32 -5.14
N VAL A 40 7.63 -12.01 -4.62
CA VAL A 40 6.75 -12.88 -5.40
C VAL A 40 5.60 -12.08 -5.96
N HIS A 41 5.38 -12.17 -7.27
CA HIS A 41 4.26 -11.55 -7.96
C HIS A 41 2.96 -12.32 -7.65
N LEU A 42 1.92 -11.59 -7.23
CA LEU A 42 0.62 -12.15 -6.82
C LEU A 42 -0.52 -11.76 -7.75
N GLY A 43 -0.26 -10.94 -8.74
CA GLY A 43 -1.25 -10.43 -9.69
C GLY A 43 -1.14 -8.92 -9.87
N SER A 44 -1.85 -8.41 -10.86
CA SER A 44 -1.92 -6.97 -11.14
C SER A 44 -3.30 -6.44 -10.81
N GLY A 45 -3.40 -5.15 -10.51
CA GLY A 45 -4.66 -4.51 -10.22
C GLY A 45 -4.62 -3.00 -10.30
N GLU A 46 -5.72 -2.40 -9.90
CA GLU A 46 -5.90 -0.96 -9.90
C GLU A 46 -6.48 -0.51 -8.55
N ILE A 47 -5.90 0.56 -8.00
CA ILE A 47 -6.42 1.20 -6.79
C ILE A 47 -6.94 2.57 -7.19
N THR A 48 -8.20 2.84 -6.91
CA THR A 48 -8.80 4.16 -7.16
C THR A 48 -8.40 5.12 -6.06
N ILE A 49 -7.91 6.29 -6.43
CA ILE A 49 -7.56 7.37 -5.52
C ILE A 49 -8.79 8.25 -5.33
N ASP A 50 -9.34 8.26 -4.13
CA ASP A 50 -10.65 8.86 -3.83
C ASP A 50 -10.51 9.98 -2.80
N SER A 51 -10.78 11.22 -3.22
CA SER A 51 -10.73 12.40 -2.35
C SER A 51 -11.93 12.54 -1.42
N ALA A 52 -13.00 11.81 -1.68
CA ALA A 52 -14.22 11.83 -0.87
C ALA A 52 -14.31 10.64 0.13
N ALA A 53 -13.39 9.69 0.06
CA ALA A 53 -13.37 8.55 0.96
C ALA A 53 -12.75 8.93 2.32
N ASP A 54 -13.43 8.56 3.40
CA ASP A 54 -12.92 8.73 4.78
C ASP A 54 -11.87 7.66 5.13
N GLU A 55 -11.95 6.49 4.52
CA GLU A 55 -11.05 5.37 4.74
C GLU A 55 -10.63 4.71 3.45
N SER A 56 -9.41 4.18 3.43
CA SER A 56 -8.99 3.29 2.36
C SER A 56 -9.70 1.95 2.53
N CYS A 57 -10.36 1.47 1.49
CA CYS A 57 -11.25 0.31 1.54
C CYS A 57 -10.88 -0.75 0.51
N TRP A 58 -11.08 -2.02 0.90
CA TRP A 58 -10.86 -3.19 0.07
C TRP A 58 -12.14 -4.03 -0.04
N PRO A 59 -12.50 -4.53 -1.24
CA PRO A 59 -13.69 -5.35 -1.42
C PRO A 59 -13.66 -6.63 -0.61
N ILE A 60 -14.80 -7.00 -0.03
CA ILE A 60 -14.96 -8.29 0.66
C ILE A 60 -14.71 -9.47 -0.29
N ASP A 61 -15.24 -9.37 -1.50
CA ASP A 61 -15.25 -10.44 -2.49
C ASP A 61 -13.94 -10.51 -3.31
N GLU A 62 -13.09 -9.54 -3.21
CA GLU A 62 -11.75 -9.61 -3.77
C GLU A 62 -10.90 -10.50 -2.88
N GLY A 63 -10.98 -11.80 -3.15
CA GLY A 63 -10.15 -12.82 -2.56
C GLY A 63 -8.69 -12.41 -2.68
N GLY A 64 -7.82 -13.04 -2.02
CA GLY A 64 -6.46 -12.68 -2.30
C GLY A 64 -5.44 -13.22 -1.37
N ALA A 65 -4.25 -12.96 -1.81
CA ALA A 65 -3.01 -13.35 -1.20
C ALA A 65 -2.74 -12.66 0.15
N PHE A 66 -3.58 -11.69 0.55
CA PHE A 66 -3.42 -10.93 1.79
C PHE A 66 -4.53 -11.32 2.78
N GLU A 67 -4.12 -11.68 3.98
CA GLU A 67 -5.03 -12.11 5.03
C GLU A 67 -5.79 -10.92 5.65
N ILE A 68 -7.05 -11.18 6.01
CA ILE A 68 -7.84 -10.23 6.79
C ILE A 68 -7.49 -10.43 8.26
N ARG A 69 -7.09 -9.36 8.94
CA ARG A 69 -6.89 -9.34 10.38
C ARG A 69 -7.93 -8.47 11.08
N SER A 70 -8.10 -8.66 12.37
CA SER A 70 -8.99 -7.80 13.17
C SER A 70 -8.53 -6.36 13.09
N SER A 71 -9.47 -5.44 12.85
CA SER A 71 -9.17 -4.01 12.85
C SER A 71 -8.77 -3.54 14.25
N LYS A 72 -7.72 -2.73 14.30
CA LYS A 72 -7.29 -2.06 15.53
C LYS A 72 -8.22 -0.89 15.92
N ARG A 73 -9.11 -0.51 15.02
CA ARG A 73 -10.01 0.63 15.18
C ARG A 73 -11.47 0.19 15.10
N ASN A 74 -12.30 0.73 15.98
CA ASN A 74 -13.75 0.56 15.88
C ASN A 74 -14.29 1.63 14.94
N ILE A 75 -14.48 1.28 13.66
CA ILE A 75 -14.90 2.21 12.61
C ILE A 75 -16.30 1.85 12.15
N LEU A 76 -17.17 2.85 12.08
CA LEU A 76 -18.45 2.75 11.40
C LEU A 76 -18.29 3.23 9.94
N LEU A 77 -18.27 2.30 9.01
CA LEU A 77 -18.19 2.61 7.59
C LEU A 77 -19.58 2.87 7.01
N LYS A 78 -19.71 3.91 6.20
CA LYS A 78 -20.95 4.26 5.51
C LYS A 78 -20.68 4.46 4.02
N ALA A 79 -21.62 4.01 3.20
CA ALA A 79 -21.65 4.34 1.79
C ALA A 79 -22.01 5.82 1.58
N ALA A 80 -21.81 6.33 0.37
CA ALA A 80 -22.13 7.73 0.01
C ALA A 80 -23.60 8.12 0.27
N ASN A 81 -24.52 7.15 0.22
CA ASN A 81 -25.94 7.35 0.54
C ASN A 81 -26.25 7.27 2.04
N GLY A 82 -25.24 7.17 2.90
CA GLY A 82 -25.36 7.09 4.36
C GLY A 82 -25.67 5.70 4.92
N GLN A 83 -25.83 4.67 4.06
CA GLN A 83 -26.09 3.30 4.48
C GLN A 83 -24.85 2.72 5.17
N ALA A 84 -25.05 2.05 6.32
CA ALA A 84 -23.97 1.34 7.00
C ALA A 84 -23.48 0.16 6.17
N MET A 85 -22.17 0.00 6.11
CA MET A 85 -21.51 -1.11 5.42
C MET A 85 -20.89 -2.08 6.43
N ARG A 86 -20.86 -3.36 6.11
CA ARG A 86 -20.18 -4.37 6.93
C ARG A 86 -18.68 -4.08 6.95
N HIS A 87 -18.08 -4.25 8.10
CA HIS A 87 -16.64 -4.12 8.31
C HIS A 87 -16.10 -5.46 8.82
N LEU A 88 -15.31 -6.15 7.99
CA LEU A 88 -14.77 -7.47 8.33
C LEU A 88 -13.42 -7.43 9.01
N GLY A 89 -12.75 -6.30 8.97
CA GLY A 89 -11.40 -6.15 9.50
C GLY A 89 -10.53 -5.31 8.57
N GLU A 90 -9.25 -5.51 8.62
CA GLU A 90 -8.31 -4.79 7.78
C GLU A 90 -7.31 -5.72 7.11
N LYS A 91 -6.74 -5.23 6.01
CA LYS A 91 -5.80 -5.94 5.15
C LYS A 91 -4.58 -5.07 4.91
N ASP A 92 -3.40 -5.63 5.13
CA ASP A 92 -2.14 -4.97 4.77
C ASP A 92 -1.73 -5.47 3.40
N VAL A 93 -1.74 -4.58 2.42
CA VAL A 93 -1.47 -4.89 1.02
C VAL A 93 -0.14 -4.27 0.60
N THR A 94 0.73 -5.10 0.06
CA THR A 94 2.02 -4.68 -0.51
C THR A 94 1.95 -4.78 -2.03
N PHE A 95 2.41 -3.75 -2.69
CA PHE A 95 2.40 -3.68 -4.15
C PHE A 95 3.57 -2.90 -4.70
N LYS A 96 3.90 -3.14 -5.98
CA LYS A 96 4.79 -2.31 -6.78
C LYS A 96 3.98 -1.39 -7.66
N ASP A 97 4.38 -0.14 -7.75
CA ASP A 97 3.91 0.73 -8.81
C ASP A 97 4.38 0.20 -10.17
N GLU A 98 3.46 0.04 -11.11
CA GLU A 98 3.74 -0.59 -12.40
C GLU A 98 4.79 0.18 -13.23
N MET A 99 4.83 1.51 -13.10
CA MET A 99 5.75 2.36 -13.85
C MET A 99 7.12 2.52 -13.22
N SER A 100 7.16 2.83 -11.92
CA SER A 100 8.41 3.14 -11.21
C SER A 100 9.07 1.90 -10.60
N GLY A 101 8.30 0.83 -10.36
CA GLY A 101 8.76 -0.35 -9.64
C GLY A 101 8.93 -0.12 -8.13
N GLU A 102 8.56 1.06 -7.62
CA GLU A 102 8.60 1.36 -6.18
C GLU A 102 7.66 0.42 -5.41
N VAL A 103 8.16 -0.15 -4.33
CA VAL A 103 7.38 -1.02 -3.44
C VAL A 103 6.71 -0.18 -2.37
N LEU A 104 5.41 -0.39 -2.22
CA LEU A 104 4.54 0.39 -1.38
C LEU A 104 3.68 -0.53 -0.52
N GLY A 105 3.26 -0.05 0.64
CA GLY A 105 2.34 -0.75 1.52
C GLY A 105 1.20 0.15 1.98
N MET A 106 0.00 -0.40 2.02
CA MET A 106 -1.18 0.28 2.53
C MET A 106 -2.04 -0.67 3.36
N THR A 107 -2.66 -0.12 4.42
CA THR A 107 -3.73 -0.80 5.15
C THR A 107 -5.07 -0.37 4.61
N PHE A 108 -5.90 -1.34 4.28
CA PHE A 108 -7.26 -1.15 3.81
C PHE A 108 -8.27 -1.73 4.82
N GLN A 109 -9.39 -1.05 4.99
CA GLN A 109 -10.54 -1.58 5.71
C GLN A 109 -11.35 -2.48 4.77
N VAL A 110 -11.60 -3.72 5.15
CA VAL A 110 -12.32 -4.67 4.31
C VAL A 110 -13.82 -4.50 4.49
N THR A 111 -14.50 -4.11 3.43
CA THR A 111 -15.91 -3.75 3.44
C THR A 111 -16.60 -3.95 2.08
N GLU A 112 -17.89 -3.61 2.03
CA GLU A 112 -18.76 -3.79 0.86
C GLU A 112 -18.53 -2.73 -0.25
N VAL A 113 -17.27 -2.52 -0.65
CA VAL A 113 -16.95 -1.71 -1.83
C VAL A 113 -16.76 -2.60 -3.06
N LYS A 114 -16.86 -2.01 -4.25
CA LYS A 114 -16.74 -2.78 -5.52
C LYS A 114 -15.31 -2.89 -6.03
N LYS A 115 -14.42 -2.06 -5.54
CA LYS A 115 -13.01 -1.99 -5.96
C LYS A 115 -12.15 -1.38 -4.85
N PRO A 116 -10.83 -1.62 -4.84
CA PRO A 116 -9.94 -0.97 -3.89
C PRO A 116 -9.97 0.55 -4.02
N LEU A 117 -10.12 1.25 -2.89
CA LEU A 117 -10.15 2.70 -2.78
C LEU A 117 -9.05 3.16 -1.82
N ALA A 118 -8.20 4.08 -2.24
CA ALA A 118 -7.25 4.77 -1.37
C ALA A 118 -7.76 6.17 -1.05
N ALA A 119 -7.99 6.44 0.23
CA ALA A 119 -8.45 7.74 0.70
C ALA A 119 -7.32 8.77 0.62
N VAL A 120 -7.54 9.86 -0.11
CA VAL A 120 -6.54 10.93 -0.32
C VAL A 120 -6.05 11.50 1.02
N TRP A 121 -6.97 11.79 1.93
CA TRP A 121 -6.57 12.40 3.20
C TRP A 121 -5.68 11.48 4.05
N ARG A 122 -5.85 10.15 3.94
CA ARG A 122 -4.96 9.18 4.59
C ARG A 122 -3.56 9.20 3.97
N LEU A 123 -3.46 9.35 2.66
CA LEU A 123 -2.19 9.54 1.97
C LEU A 123 -1.49 10.82 2.42
N VAL A 124 -2.25 11.91 2.53
CA VAL A 124 -1.73 13.22 2.99
C VAL A 124 -1.28 13.16 4.45
N GLU A 125 -2.06 12.53 5.33
CA GLU A 125 -1.70 12.33 6.74
C GLU A 125 -0.35 11.59 6.91
N LYS A 126 0.01 10.75 5.93
CA LYS A 126 1.28 10.02 5.89
C LYS A 126 2.44 10.79 5.26
N GLY A 127 2.30 12.07 5.01
CA GLY A 127 3.33 12.93 4.47
C GLY A 127 3.45 12.93 2.95
N ASN A 128 2.35 12.62 2.26
CA ASN A 128 2.31 12.68 0.81
C ASN A 128 1.55 13.90 0.31
N LEU A 129 1.95 14.40 -0.86
CA LEU A 129 1.19 15.30 -1.69
C LEU A 129 0.45 14.49 -2.75
N VAL A 130 -0.85 14.72 -2.92
CA VAL A 130 -1.63 14.13 -4.00
C VAL A 130 -2.06 15.24 -4.94
N GLN A 131 -1.68 15.14 -6.19
CA GLN A 131 -2.01 16.13 -7.21
C GLN A 131 -2.86 15.52 -8.32
N PHE A 132 -3.93 16.20 -8.65
CA PHE A 132 -4.78 15.93 -9.80
C PHE A 132 -4.63 17.08 -10.80
N GLY A 133 -4.35 16.76 -12.04
CA GLY A 133 -4.15 17.72 -13.10
C GLY A 133 -4.91 17.36 -14.38
N PRO A 134 -4.88 18.24 -15.40
CA PRO A 134 -5.60 18.02 -16.66
C PRO A 134 -5.04 16.88 -17.50
N SER A 135 -3.78 16.50 -17.31
CA SER A 135 -3.15 15.35 -17.98
C SER A 135 -2.58 14.34 -16.99
N ASP A 136 -2.36 13.10 -17.41
CA ASP A 136 -1.78 12.06 -16.57
C ASP A 136 -0.42 12.47 -16.00
N ALA A 137 0.43 13.12 -16.79
CA ALA A 137 1.73 13.63 -16.34
C ALA A 137 1.65 14.60 -15.15
N GLN A 138 0.49 15.21 -14.92
CA GLN A 138 0.23 16.13 -13.82
C GLN A 138 -0.53 15.48 -12.66
N CYS A 139 -0.81 14.18 -12.75
CA CYS A 139 -1.51 13.43 -11.72
C CYS A 139 -0.53 12.49 -11.02
N PHE A 140 -0.25 12.73 -9.75
CA PHE A 140 0.75 11.93 -9.02
C PHE A 140 0.53 11.96 -7.50
N ILE A 141 1.10 11.00 -6.84
CA ILE A 141 1.37 11.01 -5.40
C ILE A 141 2.87 11.26 -5.23
N GLN A 142 3.24 12.22 -4.41
CA GLN A 142 4.63 12.53 -4.10
C GLN A 142 4.88 12.38 -2.60
N ASN A 143 5.86 11.57 -2.23
CA ASN A 143 6.35 11.56 -0.87
C ASN A 143 7.16 12.85 -0.61
N LEU A 144 6.77 13.61 0.40
CA LEU A 144 7.38 14.93 0.69
C LEU A 144 8.78 14.81 1.29
N GLN A 145 9.11 13.70 1.92
CA GLN A 145 10.41 13.48 2.51
C GLN A 145 11.43 13.04 1.46
N SER A 146 11.11 12.04 0.64
CA SER A 146 12.01 11.48 -0.38
C SER A 146 11.96 12.24 -1.71
N GLY A 147 10.87 12.97 -1.97
CA GLY A 147 10.60 13.58 -3.26
C GLY A 147 10.18 12.59 -4.36
N LYS A 148 10.12 11.30 -4.07
CA LYS A 148 9.70 10.28 -5.03
C LYS A 148 8.25 10.48 -5.44
N ARG A 149 7.97 10.25 -6.73
CA ARG A 149 6.66 10.39 -7.32
C ARG A 149 6.18 9.08 -7.93
N ILE A 150 4.88 8.84 -7.78
CA ILE A 150 4.15 7.75 -8.41
C ILE A 150 3.07 8.36 -9.26
N GLN A 151 3.04 8.03 -10.54
CA GLN A 151 2.07 8.59 -11.48
C GLN A 151 0.70 7.97 -11.28
N LEU A 152 -0.32 8.82 -11.33
CA LEU A 152 -1.72 8.41 -11.41
C LEU A 152 -2.21 8.47 -12.86
N HIS A 153 -3.21 7.67 -13.17
CA HIS A 153 -3.82 7.59 -14.50
C HIS A 153 -5.27 8.00 -14.43
N LYS A 154 -5.70 8.81 -15.38
CA LYS A 154 -7.11 9.18 -15.49
C LYS A 154 -7.88 8.07 -16.20
N ARG A 155 -9.00 7.66 -15.63
CA ARG A 155 -9.89 6.68 -16.25
C ARG A 155 -11.35 6.99 -15.90
N GLY A 156 -12.15 7.38 -16.90
CA GLY A 156 -13.59 7.55 -16.75
C GLY A 156 -14.01 8.47 -15.60
N GLY A 157 -13.32 9.58 -15.39
CA GLY A 157 -13.59 10.50 -14.29
C GLY A 157 -13.00 10.12 -12.95
N SER A 158 -12.23 9.02 -12.88
CA SER A 158 -11.49 8.58 -11.71
C SER A 158 -9.98 8.69 -11.93
N TYR A 159 -9.24 8.71 -10.85
CA TYR A 159 -7.78 8.62 -10.84
C TYR A 159 -7.39 7.28 -10.26
N ILE A 160 -6.53 6.55 -10.95
CA ILE A 160 -6.13 5.20 -10.56
C ILE A 160 -4.61 5.07 -10.44
N LEU A 161 -4.19 4.20 -9.53
CA LEU A 161 -2.84 3.71 -9.41
C LEU A 161 -2.79 2.29 -9.99
N LYS A 162 -1.93 2.04 -10.96
CA LYS A 162 -1.70 0.71 -11.54
C LYS A 162 -0.63 0.01 -10.75
N VAL A 163 -0.92 -1.18 -10.27
CA VAL A 163 -0.07 -1.90 -9.33
C VAL A 163 0.11 -3.36 -9.69
N GLU A 164 1.26 -3.88 -9.28
CA GLU A 164 1.52 -5.32 -9.16
C GLU A 164 1.50 -5.69 -7.69
N TYR A 165 0.60 -6.56 -7.28
CA TYR A 165 0.59 -7.07 -5.90
C TYR A 165 1.76 -8.00 -5.69
N VAL A 166 2.49 -7.81 -4.59
CA VAL A 166 3.70 -8.56 -4.29
C VAL A 166 3.74 -8.98 -2.83
N ARG A 167 4.47 -10.06 -2.55
CA ARG A 167 4.79 -10.51 -1.20
C ARG A 167 6.27 -10.78 -1.11
N TRP A 168 6.88 -10.34 -0.03
CA TRP A 168 8.25 -10.70 0.29
C TRP A 168 8.29 -12.12 0.85
N VAL A 169 9.12 -12.95 0.24
CA VAL A 169 9.35 -14.32 0.68
C VAL A 169 10.82 -14.47 1.02
N PRO A 170 11.16 -14.78 2.29
CA PRO A 170 12.55 -15.05 2.64
C PRO A 170 13.03 -16.33 1.97
N VAL A 171 14.22 -16.27 1.37
CA VAL A 171 14.92 -17.45 0.84
C VAL A 171 15.89 -17.90 1.91
N PHE A 172 15.63 -19.05 2.48
CA PHE A 172 16.58 -19.70 3.39
C PHE A 172 17.65 -20.37 2.53
N PRO A 173 18.96 -20.15 2.79
CA PRO A 173 20.00 -20.93 2.16
C PRO A 173 19.73 -22.39 2.46
N GLY A 174 19.51 -23.20 1.42
CA GLY A 174 19.23 -24.61 1.58
C GLY A 174 20.33 -25.26 2.38
N HIS A 175 19.97 -26.11 3.33
CA HIS A 175 20.92 -27.01 3.92
C HIS A 175 21.41 -27.95 2.82
N ALA A 176 22.63 -27.72 2.42
CA ALA A 176 23.33 -28.66 1.54
C ALA A 176 23.65 -29.96 2.33
#